data_bc71fc2e34ea0a702e22ca7eed1978f2
#
_entry.id   bc71fc2e34ea0a702e22ca7eed1978f2
#
_cell.length_a   1.000
_cell.length_b   1.000
_cell.length_c   1.000
_cell.angle_alpha   90.00
_cell.angle_beta   90.00
_cell.angle_gamma   90.00
#
_symmetry.space_group_name_H-M   'P 1'
#
loop_
_entity.id
_entity.type
_entity.pdbx_description
1 polymer ?
#
loop_
_entity_poly.entity_id
_entity_poly.type
_entity_poly.pdbx_seq_one_letter_code
_entity_poly.pdbx_strand_id
1 'polypeptide(L)'
;MLHFDCDYMEGAHPEVMRRLAETNLEQSAGYGCDLHTEHARELIRQACGTPQAEVHFLVGGTQTNATVIDGLLRRHEGVLAADSGHINVHEAGAIEASGHKVLVLPGDEGKVRARDVEQYIDSFYRDETWPHMVAPGMLYISHPTEFGTLYRLEELEALHRVCRSRSIA
;
A
#
# COMPACT_ATOMS: atom_id res chain seq x y z
N MET A 1 16.04 -19.55 -19.37
CA MET A 1 16.59 -18.49 -18.50
C MET A 1 15.43 -17.99 -17.67
N LEU A 2 15.60 -17.84 -16.37
CA LEU A 2 14.59 -17.23 -15.50
C LEU A 2 14.77 -15.71 -15.55
N HIS A 3 13.68 -14.99 -15.68
CA HIS A 3 13.63 -13.54 -15.69
C HIS A 3 12.95 -13.03 -14.40
N PHE A 4 13.59 -12.11 -13.71
CA PHE A 4 13.09 -11.46 -12.51
C PHE A 4 13.16 -9.93 -12.65
N ASP A 5 13.05 -9.44 -13.89
CA ASP A 5 13.19 -8.03 -14.22
C ASP A 5 11.92 -7.24 -13.82
N CYS A 6 10.76 -7.87 -13.96
CA CYS A 6 9.47 -7.34 -13.49
C CYS A 6 8.44 -8.46 -13.36
N ASP A 7 7.33 -8.20 -12.70
CA ASP A 7 6.26 -9.14 -12.37
C ASP A 7 5.12 -9.19 -13.40
N TYR A 8 5.27 -8.52 -14.56
CA TYR A 8 4.25 -8.45 -15.62
C TYR A 8 4.78 -8.84 -17.01
N MET A 9 5.84 -9.66 -17.08
CA MET A 9 6.41 -10.09 -18.37
C MET A 9 5.64 -11.25 -19.01
N GLU A 10 5.05 -12.10 -18.19
CA GLU A 10 4.26 -13.24 -18.65
C GLU A 10 2.78 -12.92 -18.62
N GLY A 11 2.00 -13.71 -19.38
CA GLY A 11 0.54 -13.70 -19.34
C GLY A 11 -0.01 -14.39 -18.09
N ALA A 12 -1.32 -14.53 -18.03
CA ALA A 12 -1.99 -15.17 -16.91
C ALA A 12 -1.66 -16.68 -16.84
N HIS A 13 -1.62 -17.21 -15.62
CA HIS A 13 -1.48 -18.65 -15.40
C HIS A 13 -2.53 -19.44 -16.19
N PRO A 14 -2.20 -20.63 -16.74
CA PRO A 14 -3.12 -21.42 -17.58
C PRO A 14 -4.50 -21.67 -16.93
N GLU A 15 -4.56 -21.90 -15.62
CA GLU A 15 -5.83 -22.08 -14.91
C GLU A 15 -6.69 -20.80 -14.87
N VAL A 16 -6.07 -19.63 -14.78
CA VAL A 16 -6.78 -18.34 -14.85
C VAL A 16 -7.38 -18.18 -16.26
N MET A 17 -6.58 -18.47 -17.31
CA MET A 17 -7.06 -18.42 -18.69
C MET A 17 -8.20 -19.40 -18.94
N ARG A 18 -8.09 -20.61 -18.41
CA ARG A 18 -9.16 -21.62 -18.53
C ARG A 18 -10.47 -21.12 -17.88
N ARG A 19 -10.39 -20.58 -16.68
CA ARG A 19 -11.59 -20.04 -15.99
C ARG A 19 -12.19 -18.85 -16.73
N LEU A 20 -11.36 -17.95 -17.25
CA LEU A 20 -11.83 -16.82 -18.05
C LEU A 20 -12.56 -17.31 -19.32
N ALA A 21 -12.04 -18.34 -19.99
CA ALA A 21 -12.71 -18.90 -21.16
C ALA A 21 -14.05 -19.59 -20.82
N GLU A 22 -14.13 -20.30 -19.70
CA GLU A 22 -15.35 -20.96 -19.23
C GLU A 22 -16.47 -19.97 -18.88
N THR A 23 -16.12 -18.84 -18.26
CA THR A 23 -17.09 -17.85 -17.79
C THR A 23 -17.33 -16.70 -18.77
N ASN A 24 -16.64 -16.67 -19.90
CA ASN A 24 -16.61 -15.53 -20.83
C ASN A 24 -17.99 -15.13 -21.38
N LEU A 25 -18.92 -16.04 -21.48
CA LEU A 25 -20.28 -15.80 -21.98
C LEU A 25 -21.33 -15.70 -20.87
N GLU A 26 -20.93 -15.76 -19.61
CA GLU A 26 -21.84 -15.56 -18.49
C GLU A 26 -22.26 -14.10 -18.40
N GLN A 27 -23.53 -13.87 -18.13
CA GLN A 27 -24.06 -12.53 -17.84
C GLN A 27 -23.99 -12.27 -16.34
N SER A 28 -23.04 -11.48 -15.93
CA SER A 28 -22.80 -11.15 -14.53
C SER A 28 -23.16 -9.70 -14.20
N ALA A 29 -23.59 -9.44 -12.97
CA ALA A 29 -23.81 -8.09 -12.48
C ALA A 29 -22.46 -7.32 -12.47
N GLY A 30 -22.52 -6.02 -12.74
CA GLY A 30 -21.35 -5.14 -12.69
C GLY A 30 -21.03 -4.65 -11.27
N TYR A 31 -19.98 -3.84 -11.18
CA TYR A 31 -19.60 -3.09 -9.96
C TYR A 31 -19.24 -3.96 -8.75
N GLY A 32 -18.73 -5.17 -8.99
CA GLY A 32 -18.34 -6.10 -7.92
C GLY A 32 -19.53 -6.72 -7.16
N CYS A 33 -20.73 -6.71 -7.76
CA CYS A 33 -21.94 -7.31 -7.21
C CYS A 33 -22.25 -8.71 -7.79
N ASP A 34 -21.28 -9.30 -8.50
CA ASP A 34 -21.40 -10.62 -9.09
C ASP A 34 -20.96 -11.73 -8.13
N LEU A 35 -21.38 -12.97 -8.44
CA LEU A 35 -21.10 -14.14 -7.62
C LEU A 35 -19.60 -14.51 -7.59
N HIS A 36 -18.86 -14.25 -8.68
CA HIS A 36 -17.42 -14.53 -8.72
C HIS A 36 -16.66 -13.60 -7.76
N THR A 37 -17.03 -12.32 -7.75
CA THR A 37 -16.45 -11.34 -6.84
C THR A 37 -16.74 -11.70 -5.37
N GLU A 38 -17.98 -12.08 -5.03
CA GLU A 38 -18.30 -12.42 -3.64
C GLU A 38 -17.60 -13.70 -3.21
N HIS A 39 -17.54 -14.71 -4.07
CA HIS A 39 -16.80 -15.93 -3.77
C HIS A 39 -15.31 -15.66 -3.57
N ALA A 40 -14.71 -14.77 -4.37
CA ALA A 40 -13.31 -14.36 -4.20
C ALA A 40 -13.08 -13.64 -2.86
N ARG A 41 -14.00 -12.75 -2.44
CA ARG A 41 -13.97 -12.10 -1.12
C ARG A 41 -13.99 -13.13 0.02
N GLU A 42 -14.87 -14.13 -0.07
CA GLU A 42 -14.95 -15.21 0.94
C GLU A 42 -13.64 -15.99 1.04
N LEU A 43 -13.07 -16.39 -0.10
CA LEU A 43 -11.80 -17.12 -0.13
C LEU A 43 -10.65 -16.29 0.47
N ILE A 44 -10.58 -14.99 0.18
CA ILE A 44 -9.57 -14.09 0.74
C ILE A 44 -9.75 -13.95 2.26
N ARG A 45 -10.98 -13.73 2.75
CA ARG A 45 -11.27 -13.68 4.19
C ARG A 45 -10.85 -14.95 4.91
N GLN A 46 -11.13 -16.11 4.32
CA GLN A 46 -10.72 -17.41 4.85
C GLN A 46 -9.19 -17.55 4.87
N ALA A 47 -8.52 -17.25 3.77
CA ALA A 47 -7.06 -17.34 3.66
C ALA A 47 -6.34 -16.42 4.65
N CYS A 48 -6.89 -15.24 4.91
CA CYS A 48 -6.33 -14.27 5.86
C CYS A 48 -6.74 -14.56 7.32
N GLY A 49 -7.66 -15.48 7.58
CA GLY A 49 -8.20 -15.73 8.93
C GLY A 49 -8.95 -14.54 9.52
N THR A 50 -9.50 -13.67 8.68
CA THR A 50 -10.16 -12.41 9.07
C THR A 50 -11.57 -12.33 8.49
N PRO A 51 -12.56 -13.02 9.06
CA PRO A 51 -13.90 -13.12 8.48
C PRO A 51 -14.65 -11.79 8.40
N GLN A 52 -14.23 -10.80 9.18
CA GLN A 52 -14.84 -9.46 9.20
C GLN A 52 -14.13 -8.45 8.27
N ALA A 53 -13.07 -8.86 7.56
CA ALA A 53 -12.36 -7.95 6.68
C ALA A 53 -13.21 -7.54 5.48
N GLU A 54 -13.19 -6.26 5.16
CA GLU A 54 -13.67 -5.77 3.87
C GLU A 54 -12.62 -6.04 2.80
N VAL A 55 -13.05 -6.54 1.65
CA VAL A 55 -12.18 -6.87 0.52
C VAL A 55 -12.62 -6.07 -0.69
N HIS A 56 -11.73 -5.26 -1.20
CA HIS A 56 -11.95 -4.41 -2.39
C HIS A 56 -10.99 -4.82 -3.51
N PHE A 57 -11.51 -4.89 -4.73
CA PHE A 57 -10.72 -5.17 -5.92
C PHE A 57 -10.50 -3.88 -6.71
N LEU A 58 -9.26 -3.55 -7.00
CA LEU A 58 -8.84 -2.41 -7.80
C LEU A 58 -7.99 -2.89 -8.99
N VAL A 59 -7.79 -2.01 -9.97
CA VAL A 59 -7.18 -2.38 -11.25
C VAL A 59 -5.68 -2.69 -11.14
N GLY A 60 -5.00 -2.07 -10.17
CA GLY A 60 -3.56 -2.26 -10.00
C GLY A 60 -3.03 -1.57 -8.75
N GLY A 61 -1.75 -1.81 -8.44
CA GLY A 61 -1.08 -1.31 -7.22
C GLY A 61 -1.11 0.22 -7.11
N THR A 62 -0.76 0.92 -8.18
CA THR A 62 -0.77 2.39 -8.21
C THR A 62 -2.16 2.97 -7.89
N GLN A 63 -3.23 2.41 -8.50
CA GLN A 63 -4.58 2.84 -8.17
C GLN A 63 -4.94 2.53 -6.72
N THR A 64 -4.53 1.38 -6.22
CA THR A 64 -4.77 0.99 -4.83
C THR A 64 -4.10 1.97 -3.88
N ASN A 65 -2.81 2.27 -4.08
CA ASN A 65 -2.06 3.19 -3.26
C ASN A 65 -2.68 4.61 -3.28
N ALA A 66 -2.96 5.15 -4.46
CA ALA A 66 -3.59 6.46 -4.60
C ALA A 66 -4.97 6.51 -3.91
N THR A 67 -5.81 5.49 -4.10
CA THR A 67 -7.16 5.44 -3.50
C THR A 67 -7.12 5.36 -1.99
N VAL A 68 -6.24 4.51 -1.43
CA VAL A 68 -6.13 4.33 0.03
C VAL A 68 -5.54 5.59 0.69
N ILE A 69 -4.49 6.15 0.10
CA ILE A 69 -3.82 7.33 0.64
C ILE A 69 -4.77 8.55 0.60
N ASP A 70 -5.41 8.81 -0.53
CA ASP A 70 -6.37 9.93 -0.65
C ASP A 70 -7.62 9.73 0.24
N GLY A 71 -8.07 8.48 0.39
CA GLY A 71 -9.23 8.15 1.22
C GLY A 71 -9.00 8.25 2.73
N LEU A 72 -7.77 8.10 3.20
CA LEU A 72 -7.43 8.08 4.63
C LEU A 72 -6.77 9.38 5.12
N LEU A 73 -6.11 10.12 4.25
CA LEU A 73 -5.42 11.35 4.60
C LEU A 73 -6.32 12.59 4.50
N ARG A 74 -6.07 13.55 5.37
CA ARG A 74 -6.61 14.90 5.24
C ARG A 74 -5.77 15.69 4.25
N ARG A 75 -6.34 16.72 3.62
CA ARG A 75 -5.70 17.52 2.57
C ARG A 75 -4.34 18.14 2.95
N HIS A 76 -4.08 18.35 4.22
CA HIS A 76 -2.82 18.90 4.73
C HIS A 76 -1.86 17.82 5.23
N GLU A 77 -2.21 16.56 5.08
CA GLU A 77 -1.40 15.43 5.51
C GLU A 77 -0.69 14.79 4.32
N GLY A 78 0.48 14.22 4.60
CA GLY A 78 1.28 13.45 3.67
C GLY A 78 1.58 12.06 4.19
N VAL A 79 2.11 11.23 3.32
CA VAL A 79 2.45 9.83 3.59
C VAL A 79 3.96 9.67 3.73
N LEU A 80 4.41 9.13 4.87
CA LEU A 80 5.81 8.74 5.09
C LEU A 80 6.12 7.48 4.29
N ALA A 81 7.27 7.46 3.61
CA ALA A 81 7.75 6.28 2.89
C ALA A 81 9.27 6.24 2.86
N ALA A 82 9.86 5.06 2.63
CA ALA A 82 11.28 4.95 2.33
C ALA A 82 11.64 5.75 1.07
N ASP A 83 12.87 6.22 0.99
CA ASP A 83 13.40 6.89 -0.21
C ASP A 83 13.29 6.03 -1.48
N SER A 84 13.40 4.71 -1.36
CA SER A 84 13.20 3.73 -2.41
C SER A 84 11.74 3.22 -2.51
N GLY A 85 10.82 3.64 -1.63
CA GLY A 85 9.46 3.15 -1.60
C GLY A 85 8.72 3.36 -2.93
N HIS A 86 7.92 2.38 -3.34
CA HIS A 86 7.28 2.35 -4.66
C HIS A 86 6.50 3.63 -4.98
N ILE A 87 5.75 4.16 -4.01
CA ILE A 87 4.97 5.41 -4.16
C ILE A 87 5.85 6.65 -4.37
N ASN A 88 7.13 6.59 -3.97
CA ASN A 88 8.07 7.70 -4.14
C ASN A 88 8.77 7.68 -5.51
N VAL A 89 9.06 6.47 -6.05
CA VAL A 89 9.98 6.34 -7.19
C VAL A 89 9.37 5.72 -8.45
N HIS A 90 8.27 4.94 -8.35
CA HIS A 90 7.77 4.14 -9.48
C HIS A 90 6.31 4.41 -9.89
N GLU A 91 5.61 5.37 -9.28
CA GLU A 91 4.19 5.63 -9.58
C GLU A 91 3.93 6.92 -10.37
N ALA A 92 4.96 7.48 -10.99
CA ALA A 92 4.85 8.67 -11.85
C ALA A 92 4.11 9.86 -11.20
N GLY A 93 4.26 10.05 -9.88
CA GLY A 93 3.62 11.12 -9.15
C GLY A 93 2.13 10.91 -8.88
N ALA A 94 1.65 9.66 -8.82
CA ALA A 94 0.23 9.38 -8.61
C ALA A 94 -0.28 9.88 -7.24
N ILE A 95 0.57 9.86 -6.22
CA ILE A 95 0.22 10.35 -4.88
C ILE A 95 0.15 11.88 -4.87
N GLU A 96 1.11 12.54 -5.48
CA GLU A 96 1.12 14.00 -5.62
C GLU A 96 -0.06 14.49 -6.47
N ALA A 97 -0.46 13.72 -7.48
CA ALA A 97 -1.63 14.03 -8.31
C ALA A 97 -2.95 13.96 -7.52
N SER A 98 -3.03 13.15 -6.46
CA SER A 98 -4.18 13.14 -5.53
C SER A 98 -4.14 14.31 -4.52
N GLY A 99 -3.06 15.09 -4.51
CA GLY A 99 -2.89 16.27 -3.66
C GLY A 99 -2.13 16.01 -2.36
N HIS A 100 -1.55 14.83 -2.19
CA HIS A 100 -0.77 14.46 -1.03
C HIS A 100 0.73 14.46 -1.33
N LYS A 101 1.52 14.78 -0.34
CA LYS A 101 2.99 14.78 -0.44
C LYS A 101 3.54 13.46 0.09
N VAL A 102 4.48 12.86 -0.65
CA VAL A 102 5.32 11.80 -0.09
C VAL A 102 6.40 12.44 0.78
N LEU A 103 6.43 12.07 2.06
CA LEU A 103 7.38 12.50 3.06
C LEU A 103 8.47 11.43 3.19
N VAL A 104 9.61 11.71 2.60
CA VAL A 104 10.66 10.71 2.39
C VAL A 104 11.50 10.50 3.64
N LEU A 105 11.67 9.24 4.04
CA LEU A 105 12.57 8.80 5.09
C LEU A 105 13.74 8.00 4.50
N PRO A 106 14.93 8.04 5.12
CA PRO A 106 16.03 7.18 4.70
C PRO A 106 15.65 5.70 4.90
N GLY A 107 15.82 4.90 3.86
CA GLY A 107 15.64 3.45 3.88
C GLY A 107 16.96 2.72 4.14
N ASP A 108 16.89 1.62 4.89
CA ASP A 108 17.97 0.65 5.02
C ASP A 108 17.56 -0.62 4.26
N GLU A 109 18.17 -0.84 3.10
CA GLU A 109 17.74 -1.88 2.15
C GLU A 109 16.22 -1.82 1.86
N GLY A 110 15.69 -0.61 1.66
CA GLY A 110 14.27 -0.33 1.38
C GLY A 110 13.36 -0.33 2.60
N LYS A 111 13.85 -0.64 3.79
CA LYS A 111 13.06 -0.64 5.02
C LYS A 111 13.21 0.67 5.79
N VAL A 112 12.10 1.23 6.25
CA VAL A 112 12.11 2.29 7.28
C VAL A 112 12.20 1.67 8.66
N ARG A 113 12.90 2.33 9.57
CA ARG A 113 13.01 1.89 10.97
C ARG A 113 12.04 2.68 11.84
N ALA A 114 11.41 2.02 12.81
CA ALA A 114 10.47 2.66 13.73
C ALA A 114 11.03 3.91 14.42
N ARG A 115 12.31 3.88 14.80
CA ARG A 115 13.00 5.03 15.41
C ARG A 115 13.10 6.23 14.46
N ASP A 116 13.27 5.99 13.15
CA ASP A 116 13.44 7.05 12.16
C ASP A 116 12.08 7.71 11.88
N VAL A 117 10.99 6.92 11.88
CA VAL A 117 9.61 7.42 11.84
C VAL A 117 9.31 8.28 13.06
N GLU A 118 9.61 7.77 14.25
CA GLU A 118 9.39 8.51 15.51
C GLU A 118 10.18 9.81 15.54
N GLN A 119 11.46 9.76 15.19
CA GLN A 119 12.32 10.94 15.14
C GLN A 119 11.82 11.99 14.14
N TYR A 120 11.33 11.56 12.97
CA TYR A 120 10.75 12.46 11.98
C TYR A 120 9.54 13.19 12.56
N ILE A 121 8.60 12.44 13.15
CA ILE A 121 7.37 12.99 13.71
C ILE A 121 7.69 13.94 14.88
N ASP A 122 8.61 13.56 15.77
CA ASP A 122 9.03 14.41 16.88
C ASP A 122 9.72 15.69 16.42
N SER A 123 10.55 15.59 15.39
CA SER A 123 11.21 16.76 14.80
C SER A 123 10.21 17.70 14.14
N PHE A 124 9.23 17.14 13.43
CA PHE A 124 8.15 17.89 12.81
C PHE A 124 7.38 18.73 13.83
N TYR A 125 6.88 18.12 14.91
CA TYR A 125 6.09 18.84 15.92
C TYR A 125 6.91 19.72 16.87
N ARG A 126 8.24 19.58 16.87
CA ARG A 126 9.15 20.48 17.62
C ARG A 126 9.43 21.78 16.87
N ASP A 127 9.23 21.80 15.56
CA ASP A 127 9.36 23.00 14.75
C ASP A 127 8.16 23.91 14.98
N GLU A 128 8.39 25.15 15.42
CA GLU A 128 7.31 26.09 15.70
C GLU A 128 6.48 26.48 14.46
N THR A 129 7.01 26.22 13.27
CA THR A 129 6.35 26.50 11.99
C THR A 129 5.54 25.32 11.45
N TRP A 130 5.48 24.18 12.17
CA TRP A 130 4.76 22.98 11.73
C TRP A 130 3.32 23.21 11.22
N PRO A 131 2.53 24.22 11.72
CA PRO A 131 1.19 24.45 11.19
C PRO A 131 1.14 24.91 9.71
N HIS A 132 2.30 25.31 9.17
CA HIS A 132 2.47 25.69 7.75
C HIS A 132 3.07 24.57 6.90
N MET A 133 3.35 23.40 7.49
CA MET A 133 4.00 22.28 6.84
C MET A 133 3.00 21.14 6.57
N VAL A 134 3.34 20.24 5.65
CA VAL A 134 2.54 19.03 5.41
C VAL A 134 2.76 18.06 6.57
N ALA A 135 1.69 17.76 7.30
CA ALA A 135 1.76 16.90 8.48
C ALA A 135 1.88 15.41 8.11
N PRO A 136 2.66 14.60 8.83
CA PRO A 136 2.68 13.15 8.65
C PRO A 136 1.36 12.55 9.12
N GLY A 137 0.61 11.90 8.23
CA GLY A 137 -0.68 11.28 8.52
C GLY A 137 -0.73 9.77 8.31
N MET A 138 0.24 9.22 7.57
CA MET A 138 0.30 7.79 7.25
C MET A 138 1.74 7.34 7.09
N LEU A 139 2.01 6.05 7.37
CA LEU A 139 3.22 5.37 6.99
C LEU A 139 2.91 4.32 5.93
N TYR A 140 3.58 4.40 4.78
CA TYR A 140 3.55 3.41 3.72
C TYR A 140 4.83 2.56 3.76
N ILE A 141 4.67 1.26 3.57
CA ILE A 141 5.78 0.32 3.37
C ILE A 141 5.50 -0.60 2.18
N SER A 142 6.53 -0.93 1.41
CA SER A 142 6.50 -2.05 0.46
C SER A 142 6.92 -3.34 1.18
N HIS A 143 6.21 -4.45 0.94
CA HIS A 143 6.54 -5.74 1.56
C HIS A 143 6.23 -6.90 0.59
N PRO A 144 7.24 -7.53 -0.02
CA PRO A 144 8.68 -7.22 0.06
C PRO A 144 9.01 -5.81 -0.40
N THR A 145 10.20 -5.32 0.03
CA THR A 145 10.68 -4.01 -0.42
C THR A 145 11.17 -4.08 -1.87
N GLU A 146 11.46 -2.93 -2.47
CA GLU A 146 12.03 -2.81 -3.82
C GLU A 146 13.39 -3.53 -3.97
N PHE A 147 14.07 -3.83 -2.87
CA PHE A 147 15.30 -4.63 -2.83
C PHE A 147 15.07 -6.11 -2.53
N GLY A 148 13.81 -6.55 -2.42
CA GLY A 148 13.46 -7.92 -2.08
C GLY A 148 13.66 -8.28 -0.61
N THR A 149 13.91 -7.32 0.26
CA THR A 149 14.01 -7.55 1.70
C THR A 149 12.62 -7.66 2.35
N LEU A 150 12.56 -8.36 3.47
CA LEU A 150 11.32 -8.57 4.22
C LEU A 150 11.39 -7.92 5.59
N TYR A 151 10.30 -7.26 5.99
CA TYR A 151 10.12 -6.86 7.39
C TYR A 151 9.86 -8.10 8.24
N ARG A 152 10.55 -8.23 9.37
CA ARG A 152 10.25 -9.23 10.39
C ARG A 152 9.06 -8.78 11.22
N LEU A 153 8.42 -9.72 11.91
CA LEU A 153 7.25 -9.41 12.74
C LEU A 153 7.54 -8.32 13.77
N GLU A 154 8.70 -8.40 14.44
CA GLU A 154 9.09 -7.41 15.45
C GLU A 154 9.28 -6.00 14.87
N GLU A 155 9.75 -5.91 13.61
CA GLU A 155 9.90 -4.64 12.91
C GLU A 155 8.53 -4.04 12.57
N LEU A 156 7.60 -4.86 12.07
CA LEU A 156 6.22 -4.44 11.78
C LEU A 156 5.48 -4.00 13.06
N GLU A 157 5.62 -4.77 14.14
CA GLU A 157 5.03 -4.40 15.43
C GLU A 157 5.61 -3.10 15.99
N ALA A 158 6.92 -2.86 15.80
CA ALA A 158 7.54 -1.62 16.23
C ALA A 158 7.01 -0.43 15.43
N LEU A 159 6.90 -0.55 14.10
CA LEU A 159 6.28 0.47 13.25
C LEU A 159 4.82 0.72 13.66
N HIS A 160 4.04 -0.34 13.83
CA HIS A 160 2.64 -0.24 14.25
C HIS A 160 2.50 0.50 15.58
N ARG A 161 3.35 0.19 16.58
CA ARG A 161 3.34 0.89 17.88
C ARG A 161 3.59 2.39 17.72
N VAL A 162 4.55 2.78 16.89
CA VAL A 162 4.83 4.21 16.62
C VAL A 162 3.62 4.86 15.96
N CYS A 163 3.09 4.29 14.89
CA CYS A 163 1.93 4.81 14.18
C CYS A 163 0.73 4.98 15.13
N ARG A 164 0.42 3.96 15.92
CA ARG A 164 -0.69 4.02 16.91
C ARG A 164 -0.47 5.08 17.99
N SER A 165 0.75 5.21 18.52
CA SER A 165 1.06 6.22 19.56
C SER A 165 0.97 7.65 19.05
N ARG A 166 1.16 7.85 17.74
CA ARG A 166 1.14 9.15 17.06
C ARG A 166 -0.16 9.43 16.30
N SER A 167 -1.12 8.50 16.34
CA SER A 167 -2.41 8.60 15.65
C SER A 167 -2.27 8.80 14.14
N ILE A 168 -1.29 8.15 13.51
CA ILE A 168 -1.13 8.07 12.07
C ILE A 168 -1.54 6.67 11.57
N ALA A 169 -2.01 6.58 10.32
CA ALA A 169 -2.42 5.33 9.69
C ALA A 169 -1.23 4.48 9.25
#